data_5e39024d3fedd0dc455482cc8f6ee182
#
_entry.id   5e39024d3fedd0dc455482cc8f6ee182
#
_cell.length_a   1.000
_cell.length_b   1.000
_cell.length_c   1.000
_cell.angle_alpha   90.00
_cell.angle_beta   90.00
_cell.angle_gamma   90.00
#
_symmetry.space_group_name_H-M   'P 1'
#
loop_
_entity.id
_entity.type
_entity.pdbx_description
1 polymer ?
#
loop_
_entity_poly.entity_id
_entity_poly.type
_entity_poly.pdbx_seq_one_letter_code
_entity_poly.pdbx_strand_id
1 'polypeptide(L)'
;LEQARTLCEDAAKLFPLRMGRVHEKPVGPHPDWSCQLAFDAEYIGVVLPWLVIHRDGLVVFLHPDTGDDLKDHTDYAIWMGAMRDLNLSAFS
;
A
#
# COMPACT_ATOMS: atom_id res chain seq x y z
N LEU A 1 1.55 12.95 -5.48
CA LEU A 1 0.47 12.67 -4.51
C LEU A 1 -0.91 12.62 -5.18
N GLU A 2 -1.22 13.57 -6.05
CA GLU A 2 -2.52 13.57 -6.72
C GLU A 2 -2.72 12.35 -7.61
N GLN A 3 -1.68 11.88 -8.27
CA GLN A 3 -1.73 10.66 -9.06
C GLN A 3 -2.05 9.44 -8.17
N ALA A 4 -1.41 9.36 -7.00
CA ALA A 4 -1.67 8.28 -6.06
C ALA A 4 -3.08 8.35 -5.49
N ARG A 5 -3.56 9.55 -5.16
CA ARG A 5 -4.92 9.75 -4.67
C ARG A 5 -5.95 9.27 -5.71
N THR A 6 -5.75 9.67 -6.97
CA THR A 6 -6.63 9.26 -8.07
C THR A 6 -6.63 7.75 -8.24
N LEU A 7 -5.46 7.11 -8.20
CA LEU A 7 -5.35 5.65 -8.28
C LEU A 7 -6.15 4.97 -7.17
N CYS A 8 -6.00 5.44 -5.93
CA CYS A 8 -6.72 4.87 -4.79
C CYS A 8 -8.22 5.07 -4.91
N GLU A 9 -8.67 6.25 -5.34
CA GLU A 9 -10.09 6.53 -5.53
C GLU A 9 -10.69 5.64 -6.63
N ASP A 10 -9.98 5.46 -7.73
CA ASP A 10 -10.43 4.60 -8.83
C ASP A 10 -10.53 3.14 -8.38
N ALA A 11 -9.53 2.65 -7.65
CA ALA A 11 -9.56 1.30 -7.10
C ALA A 11 -10.74 1.09 -6.16
N ALA A 12 -11.01 2.07 -5.30
CA ALA A 12 -12.11 1.98 -4.33
C ALA A 12 -13.49 2.01 -4.99
N LYS A 13 -13.59 2.56 -6.21
CA LYS A 13 -14.83 2.52 -6.99
C LYS A 13 -15.06 1.17 -7.66
N LEU A 14 -13.97 0.47 -8.02
CA LEU A 14 -14.04 -0.78 -8.79
C LEU A 14 -14.12 -2.02 -7.90
N PHE A 15 -13.54 -1.96 -6.72
CA PHE A 15 -13.40 -3.11 -5.83
C PHE A 15 -13.90 -2.77 -4.43
N PRO A 16 -14.33 -3.77 -3.63
CA PRO A 16 -14.76 -3.54 -2.24
C PRO A 16 -13.55 -3.28 -1.33
N LEU A 17 -12.93 -2.12 -1.50
CA LEU A 17 -11.77 -1.67 -0.77
C LEU A 17 -12.16 -0.60 0.24
N ARG A 18 -11.39 -0.50 1.31
CA ARG A 18 -11.48 0.60 2.27
C ARG A 18 -10.33 1.54 2.03
N MET A 19 -10.61 2.76 1.60
CA MET A 19 -9.59 3.78 1.42
C MET A 19 -9.30 4.44 2.76
N GLY A 20 -8.04 4.36 3.18
CA GLY A 20 -7.57 5.02 4.39
C GLY A 20 -7.29 6.49 4.17
N ARG A 21 -6.71 7.13 5.20
CA ARG A 21 -6.35 8.54 5.14
C ARG A 21 -5.22 8.75 4.12
N VAL A 22 -5.32 9.83 3.35
CA VAL A 22 -4.21 10.29 2.51
C VAL A 22 -3.22 11.07 3.38
N HIS A 23 -1.96 10.66 3.36
CA HIS A 23 -0.89 11.30 4.13
C HIS A 23 0.02 12.08 3.20
N GLU A 24 0.09 13.38 3.39
CA GLU A 24 0.92 14.28 2.58
C GLU A 24 2.36 14.35 3.09
N LYS A 25 2.63 13.76 4.26
CA LYS A 25 3.93 13.72 4.93
C LYS A 25 4.29 12.28 5.24
N PRO A 26 5.57 11.96 5.47
CA PRO A 26 5.94 10.64 5.99
C PRO A 26 5.25 10.35 7.32
N VAL A 27 4.66 9.17 7.44
CA VAL A 27 4.01 8.70 8.67
C VAL A 27 4.38 7.24 8.94
N GLY A 28 4.47 6.89 10.23
CA GLY A 28 4.83 5.55 10.64
C GLY A 28 6.16 5.12 10.03
N PRO A 29 6.27 3.89 9.49
CA PRO A 29 7.50 3.40 8.89
C PRO A 29 7.76 3.94 7.48
N HIS A 30 6.80 4.65 6.87
CA HIS A 30 6.88 5.05 5.47
C HIS A 30 7.66 6.35 5.31
N PRO A 31 8.67 6.37 4.40
CA PRO A 31 9.52 7.56 4.21
C PRO A 31 8.89 8.66 3.35
N ASP A 32 7.77 8.37 2.68
CA ASP A 32 7.14 9.25 1.72
C ASP A 32 5.69 9.54 2.09
N TRP A 33 5.07 10.48 1.37
CA TRP A 33 3.62 10.64 1.38
C TRP A 33 2.95 9.32 0.93
N SER A 34 1.72 9.09 1.34
CA SER A 34 1.05 7.82 1.05
C SER A 34 -0.46 7.94 0.98
N CYS A 35 -1.05 7.06 0.19
CA CYS A 35 -2.46 6.71 0.22
C CYS A 35 -2.55 5.25 0.62
N GLN A 36 -3.56 4.90 1.40
CA GLN A 36 -3.74 3.54 1.89
C GLN A 36 -5.03 2.93 1.37
N LEU A 37 -4.95 1.67 0.98
CA LEU A 37 -6.10 0.84 0.64
C LEU A 37 -6.03 -0.43 1.49
N ALA A 38 -7.16 -0.85 2.03
CA ALA A 38 -7.27 -2.11 2.74
C ALA A 38 -8.34 -2.97 2.09
N PHE A 39 -8.11 -4.27 2.01
CA PHE A 39 -9.06 -5.19 1.41
C PHE A 39 -8.88 -6.59 1.99
N ASP A 40 -9.93 -7.39 1.90
CA ASP A 40 -9.88 -8.77 2.34
C ASP A 40 -9.08 -9.62 1.33
N ALA A 41 -8.39 -10.63 1.83
CA ALA A 41 -7.48 -11.46 1.03
C ALA A 41 -8.16 -12.11 -0.19
N GLU A 42 -9.48 -12.33 -0.15
CA GLU A 42 -10.21 -12.90 -1.26
C GLU A 42 -10.18 -12.04 -2.53
N TYR A 43 -9.89 -10.74 -2.39
CA TYR A 43 -9.85 -9.81 -3.51
C TYR A 43 -8.45 -9.64 -4.12
N ILE A 44 -7.45 -10.32 -3.58
CA ILE A 44 -6.05 -10.13 -4.02
C ILE A 44 -5.87 -10.46 -5.50
N GLY A 45 -6.59 -11.46 -6.00
CA GLY A 45 -6.49 -11.90 -7.39
C GLY A 45 -7.01 -10.91 -8.42
N VAL A 46 -7.82 -9.93 -8.00
CA VAL A 46 -8.32 -8.87 -8.90
C VAL A 46 -7.63 -7.54 -8.63
N VAL A 47 -7.27 -7.26 -7.38
CA VAL A 47 -6.63 -5.99 -6.99
C VAL A 47 -5.18 -5.92 -7.48
N LEU A 48 -4.41 -6.99 -7.30
CA LEU A 48 -2.99 -6.99 -7.68
C LEU A 48 -2.78 -6.77 -9.18
N PRO A 49 -3.40 -7.54 -10.08
CA PRO A 49 -3.24 -7.30 -11.51
C PRO A 49 -3.65 -5.90 -11.92
N TRP A 50 -4.73 -5.37 -11.33
CA TRP A 50 -5.18 -4.02 -11.63
C TRP A 50 -4.15 -2.98 -11.22
N LEU A 51 -3.56 -3.10 -10.03
CA LEU A 51 -2.50 -2.20 -9.56
C LEU A 51 -1.26 -2.29 -10.42
N VAL A 52 -0.84 -3.49 -10.82
CA VAL A 52 0.32 -3.68 -11.69
C VAL A 52 0.16 -2.88 -12.98
N ILE A 53 -1.03 -2.89 -13.56
CA ILE A 53 -1.30 -2.22 -14.83
C ILE A 53 -1.47 -0.70 -14.65
N HIS A 54 -2.14 -0.27 -13.59
CA HIS A 54 -2.59 1.11 -13.43
C HIS A 54 -1.72 1.98 -12.53
N ARG A 55 -0.71 1.42 -11.85
CA ARG A 55 0.13 2.20 -10.93
C ARG A 55 0.92 3.33 -11.61
N ASP A 56 1.18 3.23 -12.89
CA ASP A 56 1.76 4.28 -13.73
C ASP A 56 2.99 4.96 -13.08
N GLY A 57 4.01 4.15 -12.78
CA GLY A 57 5.26 4.64 -12.17
C GLY A 57 5.22 4.83 -10.66
N LEU A 58 4.06 4.74 -10.03
CA LEU A 58 3.95 4.82 -8.58
C LEU A 58 4.54 3.58 -7.91
N VAL A 59 5.18 3.78 -6.77
CA VAL A 59 5.61 2.67 -5.92
C VAL A 59 4.42 2.17 -5.12
N VAL A 60 4.19 0.86 -5.16
CA VAL A 60 3.13 0.20 -4.39
C VAL A 60 3.77 -0.70 -3.35
N PHE A 61 3.35 -0.55 -2.11
CA PHE A 61 3.76 -1.39 -0.99
C PHE A 61 2.55 -2.16 -0.49
N LEU A 62 2.64 -3.48 -0.50
CA LEU A 62 1.58 -4.37 -0.05
C LEU A 62 2.06 -5.21 1.11
N HIS A 63 1.28 -5.29 2.18
CA HIS A 63 1.60 -6.18 3.29
C HIS A 63 0.34 -6.75 3.92
N PRO A 64 0.42 -7.94 4.53
CA PRO A 64 -0.68 -8.49 5.30
C PRO A 64 -0.78 -7.81 6.66
N ASP A 65 -1.84 -8.12 7.39
CA ASP A 65 -2.02 -7.73 8.79
C ASP A 65 -2.15 -9.02 9.62
N THR A 66 -1.01 -9.59 10.01
CA THR A 66 -0.97 -10.85 10.76
C THR A 66 -0.91 -10.65 12.27
N GLY A 67 -0.69 -9.41 12.72
CA GLY A 67 -0.44 -9.10 14.11
C GLY A 67 1.04 -8.97 14.47
N ASP A 68 1.94 -9.38 13.56
CA ASP A 68 3.39 -9.19 13.71
C ASP A 68 3.83 -8.07 12.77
N ASP A 69 3.77 -6.83 13.26
CA ASP A 69 4.01 -5.65 12.44
C ASP A 69 5.40 -5.66 11.78
N LEU A 70 6.43 -6.13 12.47
CA LEU A 70 7.78 -6.17 11.91
C LEU A 70 7.84 -7.12 10.71
N LYS A 71 7.32 -8.35 10.85
CA LYS A 71 7.30 -9.30 9.74
C LYS A 71 6.40 -8.84 8.60
N ASP A 72 5.26 -8.24 8.92
CA ASP A 72 4.33 -7.73 7.91
C ASP A 72 5.01 -6.68 7.01
N HIS A 73 5.93 -5.89 7.55
CA HIS A 73 6.64 -4.84 6.82
C HIS A 73 8.01 -5.28 6.28
N THR A 74 8.41 -6.52 6.48
CA THR A 74 9.70 -7.05 6.01
C THR A 74 9.52 -8.35 5.24
N ASP A 75 9.46 -9.50 5.93
CA ASP A 75 9.42 -10.81 5.29
C ASP A 75 8.17 -11.02 4.44
N TYR A 76 7.03 -10.45 4.86
CA TYR A 76 5.74 -10.65 4.20
C TYR A 76 5.36 -9.52 3.25
N ALA A 77 6.23 -8.55 3.05
CA ALA A 77 5.94 -7.39 2.22
C ALA A 77 6.20 -7.66 0.75
N ILE A 78 5.40 -7.02 -0.10
CA ILE A 78 5.56 -7.04 -1.55
C ILE A 78 5.70 -5.60 -2.03
N TRP A 79 6.67 -5.36 -2.90
CA TRP A 79 6.90 -4.06 -3.50
C TRP A 79 6.66 -4.12 -5.02
N MET A 80 6.06 -3.08 -5.56
CA MET A 80 5.94 -2.88 -7.00
C MET A 80 6.65 -1.59 -7.37
N GLY A 81 7.52 -1.66 -8.38
CA GLY A 81 8.23 -0.52 -8.94
C GLY A 81 9.59 -0.30 -8.31
N ALA A 82 9.66 -0.16 -7.02
CA ALA A 82 10.91 0.02 -6.29
C ALA A 82 10.69 -0.34 -4.82
N MET A 83 11.77 -0.65 -4.13
CA MET A 83 11.76 -0.81 -2.69
C MET A 83 12.19 0.51 -2.04
N ARG A 84 11.52 0.86 -0.92
CA ARG A 84 11.88 2.03 -0.14
C ARG A 84 12.33 1.58 1.25
N ASP A 85 13.25 2.33 1.84
CA ASP A 85 13.71 2.04 3.21
C ASP A 85 12.63 2.46 4.20
N LEU A 86 12.12 1.50 4.97
CA LEU A 86 11.14 1.76 6.01
C LEU A 86 11.83 2.05 7.34
N ASN A 87 11.23 2.95 8.12
CA ASN A 87 11.66 3.17 9.50
C ASN A 87 10.99 2.11 10.38
N LEU A 88 11.71 1.04 10.70
CA LEU A 88 11.19 -0.11 11.44
C LEU A 88 11.32 0.05 12.96
N SER A 89 11.84 1.17 13.45
CA SER A 89 12.11 1.36 14.87
C SER A 89 10.83 1.27 15.71
N ALA A 90 9.67 1.60 15.16
CA ALA A 90 8.39 1.51 15.84
C ALA A 90 7.95 0.05 16.11
N PHE A 91 8.55 -0.93 15.43
CA PHE A 91 8.18 -2.33 15.50
C PHE A 91 9.20 -3.20 16.24
N SER A 92 10.29 -2.61 16.68
CA SER A 92 11.37 -3.35 17.35
C SER A 92 11.24 -3.35 18.87
#